data_b1b83e260a6418c7f0082c8151d3a767
#
_entry.id   b1b83e260a6418c7f0082c8151d3a767
#
_cell.length_a   1.000
_cell.length_b   1.000
_cell.length_c   1.000
_cell.angle_alpha   90.00
_cell.angle_beta   90.00
_cell.angle_gamma   90.00
#
_symmetry.space_group_name_H-M   'P 1'
#
loop_
_entity.id
_entity.type
_entity.pdbx_description
1 polymer ?
#
loop_
_entity_poly.entity_id
_entity_poly.type
_entity_poly.pdbx_seq_one_letter_code
_entity_poly.pdbx_strand_id
1 'polypeptide(L)'
;MTDDLPSQAPPPDSATAPERTATIAGMPITVAAMFAVAMIVLALIGAGATLANVSWSEKYWLWLVPVFGVICTLAAWMRTGALDRTVIRQILHWLAVGVTIAIDFSFFRRTGEQTSITTSLNSLLILALGCLLAGIHLEWSFALVGVLLLATAVIVAVAQEYMALVIVLGLLLIAIVLAGQHVVRKWMR
;
A
#
# COMPACT_ATOMS: atom_id res chain seq x y z
N MET A 1 4.04 28.19 -75.73
CA MET A 1 3.90 28.68 -74.35
C MET A 1 3.43 27.48 -73.54
N THR A 2 4.37 26.65 -73.15
CA THR A 2 4.12 25.37 -72.43
C THR A 2 4.50 25.63 -70.99
N ASP A 3 3.48 25.66 -70.11
CA ASP A 3 3.63 25.84 -68.67
C ASP A 3 4.26 24.55 -68.09
N ASP A 4 5.53 24.61 -67.72
CA ASP A 4 6.22 23.60 -66.92
C ASP A 4 5.76 23.73 -65.47
N LEU A 5 4.81 22.86 -65.06
CA LEU A 5 4.43 22.71 -63.65
C LEU A 5 5.59 22.01 -62.93
N PRO A 6 6.07 22.58 -61.82
CA PRO A 6 7.12 21.91 -61.01
C PRO A 6 6.57 20.62 -60.42
N SER A 7 7.32 19.50 -60.68
CA SER A 7 7.04 18.19 -60.11
C SER A 7 7.09 18.28 -58.57
N GLN A 8 5.95 18.12 -57.90
CA GLN A 8 5.86 17.99 -56.45
C GLN A 8 6.60 16.71 -56.04
N ALA A 9 7.69 16.88 -55.31
CA ALA A 9 8.39 15.79 -54.64
C ALA A 9 7.39 15.03 -53.73
N PRO A 10 7.42 13.68 -53.69
CA PRO A 10 6.58 12.93 -52.76
C PRO A 10 6.85 13.36 -51.32
N PRO A 11 5.79 13.39 -50.46
CA PRO A 11 5.94 13.75 -49.06
C PRO A 11 6.93 12.75 -48.41
N PRO A 12 7.82 13.23 -47.54
CA PRO A 12 8.78 12.35 -46.86
C PRO A 12 8.00 11.26 -46.14
N ASP A 13 8.41 10.02 -46.42
CA ASP A 13 7.88 8.81 -45.76
C ASP A 13 7.63 9.13 -44.31
N SER A 14 6.40 8.87 -43.84
CA SER A 14 6.03 8.89 -42.46
C SER A 14 6.90 7.85 -41.72
N ALA A 15 8.14 8.27 -41.42
CA ALA A 15 8.99 7.53 -40.52
C ALA A 15 8.16 7.23 -39.29
N THR A 16 7.85 5.97 -39.10
CA THR A 16 7.16 5.44 -37.92
C THR A 16 7.76 6.10 -36.70
N ALA A 17 7.04 7.05 -36.13
CA ALA A 17 7.47 7.74 -34.92
C ALA A 17 7.75 6.64 -33.89
N PRO A 18 8.96 6.61 -33.29
CA PRO A 18 9.26 5.62 -32.28
C PRO A 18 8.17 5.70 -31.21
N GLU A 19 7.56 4.56 -30.96
CA GLU A 19 6.51 4.39 -29.93
C GLU A 19 7.08 4.97 -28.63
N ARG A 20 6.66 6.18 -28.27
CA ARG A 20 7.11 6.85 -27.04
C ARG A 20 6.55 6.03 -25.91
N THR A 21 7.37 5.12 -25.41
CA THR A 21 7.09 4.43 -24.15
C THR A 21 6.78 5.52 -23.13
N ALA A 22 5.55 5.56 -22.68
CA ALA A 22 5.12 6.56 -21.73
C ALA A 22 5.99 6.42 -20.46
N THR A 23 6.87 7.39 -20.25
CA THR A 23 7.77 7.45 -19.10
C THR A 23 7.24 8.50 -18.14
N ILE A 24 6.95 8.10 -16.91
CA ILE A 24 6.70 9.05 -15.84
C ILE A 24 8.05 9.36 -15.20
N ALA A 25 8.53 10.61 -15.40
CA ALA A 25 9.75 11.11 -14.78
C ALA A 25 11.00 10.21 -14.97
N GLY A 26 11.16 9.59 -16.16
CA GLY A 26 12.34 8.79 -16.52
C GLY A 26 12.27 7.30 -16.17
N MET A 27 11.26 6.85 -15.44
CA MET A 27 11.04 5.43 -15.17
C MET A 27 9.92 4.89 -16.06
N PRO A 28 10.05 3.69 -16.67
CA PRO A 28 8.94 3.07 -17.39
C PRO A 28 7.77 2.84 -16.44
N ILE A 29 6.56 3.23 -16.83
CA ILE A 29 5.32 3.12 -16.05
C ILE A 29 5.15 1.72 -15.45
N THR A 30 5.56 0.69 -16.18
CA THR A 30 5.51 -0.71 -15.75
C THR A 30 6.33 -0.99 -14.48
N VAL A 31 7.52 -0.40 -14.34
CA VAL A 31 8.39 -0.61 -13.17
C VAL A 31 7.85 0.11 -11.94
N ALA A 32 7.39 1.36 -12.10
CA ALA A 32 6.74 2.10 -11.02
C ALA A 32 5.47 1.39 -10.52
N ALA A 33 4.65 0.87 -11.45
CA ALA A 33 3.47 0.09 -11.13
C ALA A 33 3.82 -1.23 -10.40
N MET A 34 4.88 -1.93 -10.79
CA MET A 34 5.34 -3.13 -10.10
C MET A 34 5.73 -2.86 -8.64
N PHE A 35 6.47 -1.78 -8.38
CA PHE A 35 6.82 -1.38 -7.01
C PHE A 35 5.57 -1.03 -6.19
N ALA A 36 4.65 -0.27 -6.76
CA ALA A 36 3.39 0.07 -6.10
C ALA A 36 2.55 -1.17 -5.77
N VAL A 37 2.41 -2.10 -6.72
CA VAL A 37 1.69 -3.38 -6.50
C VAL A 37 2.37 -4.22 -5.42
N ALA A 38 3.70 -4.33 -5.43
CA ALA A 38 4.43 -5.06 -4.40
C ALA A 38 4.18 -4.47 -3.00
N MET A 39 4.22 -3.13 -2.87
CA MET A 39 3.93 -2.44 -1.61
C MET A 39 2.48 -2.68 -1.14
N ILE A 40 1.51 -2.65 -2.06
CA ILE A 40 0.11 -2.92 -1.77
C ILE A 40 -0.08 -4.36 -1.29
N VAL A 41 0.50 -5.34 -1.97
CA VAL A 41 0.40 -6.76 -1.58
C VAL A 41 0.99 -6.98 -0.19
N LEU A 42 2.17 -6.42 0.09
CA LEU A 42 2.78 -6.49 1.41
C LEU A 42 1.88 -5.85 2.48
N ALA A 43 1.30 -4.68 2.18
CA ALA A 43 0.38 -4.01 3.10
C ALA A 43 -0.88 -4.85 3.39
N LEU A 44 -1.47 -5.49 2.37
CA LEU A 44 -2.65 -6.34 2.53
C LEU A 44 -2.35 -7.59 3.37
N ILE A 45 -1.16 -8.19 3.22
CA ILE A 45 -0.71 -9.30 4.08
C ILE A 45 -0.64 -8.84 5.54
N GLY A 46 -0.05 -7.68 5.80
CA GLY A 46 0.02 -7.11 7.15
C GLY A 46 -1.35 -6.78 7.73
N ALA A 47 -2.24 -6.21 6.94
CA ALA A 47 -3.62 -5.91 7.34
C ALA A 47 -4.40 -7.19 7.70
N GLY A 48 -4.29 -8.24 6.88
CA GLY A 48 -4.88 -9.54 7.15
C GLY A 48 -4.35 -10.18 8.43
N ALA A 49 -3.03 -10.11 8.65
CA ALA A 49 -2.41 -10.60 9.88
C ALA A 49 -2.88 -9.83 11.14
N THR A 50 -3.09 -8.51 11.01
CA THR A 50 -3.62 -7.66 12.07
C THR A 50 -5.08 -8.02 12.40
N LEU A 51 -5.93 -8.17 11.38
CA LEU A 51 -7.32 -8.57 11.54
C LEU A 51 -7.45 -9.95 12.19
N ALA A 52 -6.59 -10.89 11.80
CA ALA A 52 -6.54 -12.24 12.39
C ALA A 52 -5.90 -12.26 13.79
N ASN A 53 -5.47 -11.11 14.32
CA ASN A 53 -4.78 -10.95 15.62
C ASN A 53 -3.60 -11.92 15.78
N VAL A 54 -2.80 -12.06 14.72
CA VAL A 54 -1.64 -12.93 14.72
C VAL A 54 -0.50 -12.28 15.50
N SER A 55 0.12 -13.01 16.40
CA SER A 55 1.15 -12.51 17.32
C SER A 55 2.41 -11.91 16.66
N TRP A 56 2.65 -12.24 15.38
CA TRP A 56 3.76 -11.68 14.61
C TRP A 56 3.41 -10.41 13.83
N SER A 57 2.13 -9.99 13.77
CA SER A 57 1.68 -8.83 12.98
C SER A 57 2.40 -7.55 13.37
N GLU A 58 2.65 -7.35 14.65
CA GLU A 58 3.39 -6.23 15.22
C GLU A 58 4.83 -6.15 14.67
N LYS A 59 5.56 -7.28 14.70
CA LYS A 59 6.92 -7.36 14.15
C LYS A 59 6.93 -7.20 12.64
N TYR A 60 5.89 -7.65 11.96
CA TYR A 60 5.74 -7.51 10.52
C TYR A 60 5.74 -6.04 10.10
N TRP A 61 4.96 -5.19 10.77
CA TRP A 61 4.92 -3.76 10.46
C TRP A 61 6.26 -3.07 10.69
N LEU A 62 7.00 -3.46 11.74
CA LEU A 62 8.36 -2.94 11.98
C LEU A 62 9.32 -3.30 10.83
N TRP A 63 9.24 -4.52 10.31
CA TRP A 63 10.08 -4.94 9.18
C TRP A 63 9.64 -4.35 7.85
N LEU A 64 8.37 -4.00 7.72
CA LEU A 64 7.84 -3.44 6.49
C LEU A 64 8.40 -2.04 6.20
N VAL A 65 8.73 -1.26 7.22
CA VAL A 65 9.31 0.09 7.08
C VAL A 65 10.63 0.08 6.30
N PRO A 66 11.66 -0.69 6.71
CA PRO A 66 12.90 -0.73 5.93
C PRO A 66 12.67 -1.31 4.52
N VAL A 67 11.75 -2.25 4.34
CA VAL A 67 11.40 -2.80 3.01
C VAL A 67 10.84 -1.70 2.12
N PHE A 68 9.89 -0.92 2.59
CA PHE A 68 9.34 0.23 1.85
C PHE A 68 10.41 1.28 1.58
N GLY A 69 11.27 1.56 2.57
CA GLY A 69 12.40 2.45 2.42
C GLY A 69 13.35 2.03 1.30
N VAL A 70 13.69 0.75 1.24
CA VAL A 70 14.54 0.19 0.17
C VAL A 70 13.84 0.29 -1.18
N ILE A 71 12.57 -0.09 -1.28
CA ILE A 71 11.80 -0.01 -2.53
C ILE A 71 11.76 1.43 -3.06
N CYS A 72 11.41 2.40 -2.21
CA CYS A 72 11.33 3.80 -2.60
C CYS A 72 12.70 4.38 -2.95
N THR A 73 13.74 4.03 -2.20
CA THR A 73 15.12 4.47 -2.47
C THR A 73 15.64 3.89 -3.78
N LEU A 74 15.37 2.60 -4.02
CA LEU A 74 15.73 1.93 -5.27
C LEU A 74 15.01 2.56 -6.46
N ALA A 75 13.73 2.85 -6.33
CA ALA A 75 12.95 3.54 -7.36
C ALA A 75 13.53 4.94 -7.66
N ALA A 76 13.92 5.69 -6.63
CA ALA A 76 14.58 6.97 -6.78
C ALA A 76 15.93 6.84 -7.50
N TRP A 77 16.74 5.86 -7.11
CA TRP A 77 18.06 5.61 -7.71
C TRP A 77 17.96 5.16 -9.18
N MET A 78 17.02 4.25 -9.49
CA MET A 78 16.79 3.83 -10.88
C MET A 78 16.36 4.99 -11.78
N ARG A 79 15.72 6.01 -11.24
CA ARG A 79 15.30 7.19 -11.97
C ARG A 79 16.44 8.18 -12.22
N THR A 80 17.31 8.39 -11.23
CA THR A 80 18.39 9.38 -11.31
C THR A 80 19.68 8.82 -11.87
N GLY A 81 19.89 7.50 -11.79
CA GLY A 81 21.10 6.81 -12.21
C GLY A 81 22.34 7.13 -11.35
N ALA A 82 22.20 7.95 -10.32
CA ALA A 82 23.28 8.39 -9.45
C ALA A 82 22.80 8.56 -8.00
N LEU A 83 23.75 8.59 -7.06
CA LEU A 83 23.47 8.95 -5.68
C LEU A 83 23.31 10.49 -5.59
N ASP A 84 22.14 10.98 -5.99
CA ASP A 84 21.78 12.40 -6.01
C ASP A 84 21.09 12.83 -4.71
N ARG A 85 20.91 14.14 -4.55
CA ARG A 85 20.19 14.75 -3.41
C ARG A 85 18.80 14.13 -3.18
N THR A 86 18.14 13.71 -4.24
CA THR A 86 16.83 13.03 -4.17
C THR A 86 16.92 11.71 -3.44
N VAL A 87 17.92 10.88 -3.76
CA VAL A 87 18.15 9.58 -3.11
C VAL A 87 18.50 9.77 -1.64
N ILE A 88 19.36 10.74 -1.33
CA ILE A 88 19.75 11.06 0.06
C ILE A 88 18.52 11.52 0.88
N ARG A 89 17.70 12.41 0.31
CA ARG A 89 16.46 12.85 0.96
C ARG A 89 15.51 11.69 1.23
N GLN A 90 15.42 10.74 0.32
CA GLN A 90 14.59 9.56 0.46
C GLN A 90 15.10 8.66 1.58
N ILE A 91 16.41 8.43 1.67
CA ILE A 91 17.00 7.66 2.78
C ILE A 91 16.70 8.35 4.12
N LEU A 92 16.94 9.67 4.22
CA LEU A 92 16.66 10.43 5.44
C LEU A 92 15.17 10.40 5.83
N HIS A 93 14.28 10.49 4.83
CA HIS A 93 12.84 10.39 5.04
C HIS A 93 12.45 9.04 5.66
N TRP A 94 12.91 7.93 5.07
CA TRP A 94 12.61 6.60 5.58
C TRP A 94 13.27 6.27 6.91
N LEU A 95 14.46 6.83 7.16
CA LEU A 95 15.08 6.80 8.50
C LEU A 95 14.20 7.51 9.53
N ALA A 96 13.68 8.69 9.21
CA ALA A 96 12.77 9.43 10.10
C ALA A 96 11.48 8.65 10.37
N VAL A 97 10.86 8.04 9.34
CA VAL A 97 9.70 7.16 9.50
C VAL A 97 10.03 5.98 10.41
N GLY A 98 11.16 5.31 10.19
CA GLY A 98 11.60 4.18 10.99
C GLY A 98 11.86 4.56 12.46
N VAL A 99 12.51 5.69 12.71
CA VAL A 99 12.73 6.22 14.07
C VAL A 99 11.40 6.54 14.75
N THR A 100 10.45 7.15 14.04
CA THR A 100 9.11 7.47 14.57
C THR A 100 8.38 6.21 15.01
N ILE A 101 8.36 5.15 14.19
CA ILE A 101 7.74 3.87 14.55
C ILE A 101 8.47 3.21 15.73
N ALA A 102 9.80 3.26 15.78
CA ALA A 102 10.57 2.70 16.89
C ALA A 102 10.30 3.43 18.21
N ILE A 103 10.13 4.75 18.17
CA ILE A 103 9.74 5.57 19.35
C ILE A 103 8.31 5.21 19.77
N ASP A 104 7.35 5.17 18.84
CA ASP A 104 5.94 4.81 19.08
C ASP A 104 5.87 3.43 19.77
N PHE A 105 6.51 2.44 19.20
CA PHE A 105 6.61 1.10 19.77
C PHE A 105 7.22 1.07 21.17
N SER A 106 8.30 1.81 21.39
CA SER A 106 8.98 1.89 22.69
C SER A 106 8.13 2.60 23.74
N PHE A 107 7.36 3.61 23.34
CA PHE A 107 6.48 4.37 24.23
C PHE A 107 5.32 3.50 24.71
N PHE A 108 4.59 2.87 23.81
CA PHE A 108 3.45 2.02 24.16
C PHE A 108 3.86 0.79 24.98
N ARG A 109 5.04 0.21 24.72
CA ARG A 109 5.56 -0.87 25.58
C ARG A 109 5.77 -0.44 27.04
N ARG A 110 6.14 0.82 27.26
CA ARG A 110 6.40 1.32 28.63
C ARG A 110 5.11 1.69 29.37
N THR A 111 4.09 2.17 28.65
CA THR A 111 2.80 2.52 29.25
C THR A 111 1.90 1.33 29.56
N GLY A 112 2.23 0.14 29.05
CA GLY A 112 1.44 -1.08 29.25
C GLY A 112 0.13 -1.12 28.46
N GLU A 113 -0.15 -0.10 27.64
CA GLU A 113 -1.37 -0.01 26.82
C GLU A 113 -1.24 -0.73 25.47
N GLN A 114 -0.15 -1.46 25.27
CA GLN A 114 0.15 -2.08 24.01
C GLN A 114 -0.73 -3.32 23.78
N THR A 115 -1.68 -3.19 22.86
CA THR A 115 -2.29 -4.34 22.19
C THR A 115 -1.63 -4.54 20.83
N SER A 116 -1.53 -5.77 20.35
CA SER A 116 -1.02 -6.10 19.02
C SER A 116 -1.72 -5.30 17.92
N ILE A 117 -3.02 -5.08 18.07
CA ILE A 117 -3.88 -4.34 17.12
C ILE A 117 -3.53 -2.85 17.12
N THR A 118 -3.45 -2.21 18.30
CA THR A 118 -3.13 -0.78 18.41
C THR A 118 -1.78 -0.46 17.79
N THR A 119 -0.77 -1.27 18.11
CA THR A 119 0.58 -1.12 17.55
C THR A 119 0.60 -1.29 16.03
N SER A 120 -0.13 -2.28 15.52
CA SER A 120 -0.24 -2.52 14.08
C SER A 120 -0.94 -1.36 13.36
N LEU A 121 -2.03 -0.82 13.92
CA LEU A 121 -2.75 0.33 13.36
C LEU A 121 -1.89 1.60 13.36
N ASN A 122 -1.19 1.89 14.45
CA ASN A 122 -0.29 3.04 14.52
C ASN A 122 0.84 2.92 13.48
N SER A 123 1.47 1.75 13.40
CA SER A 123 2.53 1.50 12.42
C SER A 123 2.00 1.66 10.98
N LEU A 124 0.79 1.16 10.69
CA LEU A 124 0.14 1.30 9.40
C LEU A 124 -0.15 2.77 9.06
N LEU A 125 -0.63 3.57 10.03
CA LEU A 125 -0.88 5.01 9.85
C LEU A 125 0.41 5.79 9.58
N ILE A 126 1.46 5.53 10.35
CA ILE A 126 2.76 6.18 10.16
C ILE A 126 3.35 5.80 8.80
N LEU A 127 3.23 4.53 8.39
CA LEU A 127 3.67 4.06 7.09
C LEU A 127 2.87 4.70 5.94
N ALA A 128 1.55 4.83 6.11
CA ALA A 128 0.69 5.52 5.15
C ALA A 128 1.11 6.98 4.96
N LEU A 129 1.35 7.70 6.07
CA LEU A 129 1.86 9.07 6.03
C LEU A 129 3.24 9.13 5.35
N GLY A 130 4.14 8.20 5.66
CA GLY A 130 5.45 8.09 5.00
C GLY A 130 5.32 7.94 3.48
N CYS A 131 4.42 7.05 3.02
CA CYS A 131 4.17 6.87 1.59
C CYS A 131 3.53 8.10 0.94
N LEU A 132 2.60 8.78 1.61
CA LEU A 132 1.99 10.03 1.11
C LEU A 132 3.06 11.11 0.91
N LEU A 133 3.91 11.34 1.90
CA LEU A 133 4.98 12.33 1.82
C LEU A 133 6.03 11.96 0.75
N ALA A 134 6.41 10.68 0.66
CA ALA A 134 7.27 10.20 -0.41
C ALA A 134 6.63 10.43 -1.78
N GLY A 135 5.33 10.22 -1.90
CA GLY A 135 4.57 10.45 -3.12
C GLY A 135 4.54 11.91 -3.56
N ILE A 136 4.35 12.83 -2.63
CA ILE A 136 4.37 14.28 -2.92
C ILE A 136 5.75 14.75 -3.40
N HIS A 137 6.83 14.19 -2.84
CA HIS A 137 8.18 14.65 -3.11
C HIS A 137 8.88 13.91 -4.25
N LEU A 138 8.47 12.68 -4.55
CA LEU A 138 9.15 11.83 -5.51
C LEU A 138 8.28 11.46 -6.70
N GLU A 139 7.19 10.74 -6.44
CA GLU A 139 6.39 10.14 -7.49
C GLU A 139 4.97 9.86 -7.01
N TRP A 140 3.99 10.37 -7.77
CA TRP A 140 2.57 10.24 -7.47
C TRP A 140 2.10 8.81 -7.18
N SER A 141 2.74 7.80 -7.77
CA SER A 141 2.42 6.39 -7.53
C SER A 141 2.53 6.01 -6.05
N PHE A 142 3.51 6.55 -5.32
CA PHE A 142 3.66 6.31 -3.88
C PHE A 142 2.59 7.02 -3.06
N ALA A 143 2.09 8.18 -3.52
CA ALA A 143 0.96 8.84 -2.89
C ALA A 143 -0.30 7.97 -2.95
N LEU A 144 -0.57 7.32 -4.09
CA LEU A 144 -1.69 6.38 -4.23
C LEU A 144 -1.57 5.20 -3.26
N VAL A 145 -0.35 4.65 -3.10
CA VAL A 145 -0.09 3.61 -2.09
C VAL A 145 -0.40 4.13 -0.69
N GLY A 146 0.04 5.36 -0.36
CA GLY A 146 -0.24 5.99 0.92
C GLY A 146 -1.74 6.17 1.20
N VAL A 147 -2.52 6.62 0.21
CA VAL A 147 -3.98 6.73 0.31
C VAL A 147 -4.62 5.36 0.55
N LEU A 148 -4.17 4.33 -0.17
CA LEU A 148 -4.68 2.97 0.00
C LEU A 148 -4.37 2.40 1.39
N LEU A 149 -3.14 2.64 1.90
CA LEU A 149 -2.76 2.26 3.27
C LEU A 149 -3.63 2.96 4.31
N LEU A 150 -3.89 4.25 4.13
CA LEU A 150 -4.78 5.02 5.01
C LEU A 150 -6.20 4.46 5.00
N ALA A 151 -6.76 4.19 3.82
CA ALA A 151 -8.07 3.55 3.69
C ALA A 151 -8.08 2.17 4.37
N THR A 152 -7.01 1.38 4.19
CA THR A 152 -6.86 0.08 4.85
C THR A 152 -6.83 0.22 6.37
N ALA A 153 -6.14 1.23 6.92
CA ALA A 153 -6.12 1.49 8.36
C ALA A 153 -7.52 1.79 8.90
N VAL A 154 -8.31 2.61 8.20
CA VAL A 154 -9.69 2.92 8.57
C VAL A 154 -10.56 1.66 8.52
N ILE A 155 -10.46 0.85 7.46
CA ILE A 155 -11.21 -0.41 7.32
C ILE A 155 -10.86 -1.38 8.46
N VAL A 156 -9.58 -1.53 8.78
CA VAL A 156 -9.13 -2.40 9.88
C VAL A 156 -9.66 -1.90 11.22
N ALA A 157 -9.59 -0.59 11.49
CA ALA A 157 -10.11 0.01 12.73
C ALA A 157 -11.62 -0.24 12.89
N VAL A 158 -12.40 0.04 11.82
CA VAL A 158 -13.85 -0.20 11.81
C VAL A 158 -14.18 -1.69 11.96
N ALA A 159 -13.48 -2.57 11.24
CA ALA A 159 -13.69 -4.01 11.35
C ALA A 159 -13.43 -4.53 12.78
N GLN A 160 -12.41 -4.00 13.46
CA GLN A 160 -12.12 -4.36 14.84
C GLN A 160 -13.22 -3.91 15.81
N GLU A 161 -13.76 -2.70 15.62
CA GLU A 161 -14.85 -2.19 16.45
C GLU A 161 -16.11 -3.06 16.35
N TYR A 162 -16.46 -3.52 15.14
CA TYR A 162 -17.67 -4.32 14.90
C TYR A 162 -17.45 -5.84 15.01
N MET A 163 -16.23 -6.31 15.26
CA MET A 163 -15.94 -7.75 15.30
C MET A 163 -16.75 -8.49 16.38
N ALA A 164 -16.89 -7.89 17.56
CA ALA A 164 -17.71 -8.45 18.65
C ALA A 164 -19.18 -8.58 18.24
N LEU A 165 -19.72 -7.58 17.56
CA LEU A 165 -21.11 -7.61 17.06
C LEU A 165 -21.32 -8.73 16.02
N VAL A 166 -20.40 -8.89 15.09
CA VAL A 166 -20.46 -9.94 14.05
C VAL A 166 -20.40 -11.33 14.69
N ILE A 167 -19.54 -11.55 15.69
CA ILE A 167 -19.45 -12.81 16.42
C ILE A 167 -20.77 -13.11 17.14
N VAL A 168 -21.32 -12.13 17.89
CA VAL A 168 -22.59 -12.30 18.60
C VAL A 168 -23.74 -12.62 17.65
N LEU A 169 -23.85 -11.90 16.52
CA LEU A 169 -24.87 -12.17 15.51
C LEU A 169 -24.69 -13.55 14.88
N GLY A 170 -23.46 -13.98 14.60
CA GLY A 170 -23.13 -15.31 14.08
C GLY A 170 -23.53 -16.40 15.05
N LEU A 171 -23.20 -16.27 16.34
CA LEU A 171 -23.59 -17.22 17.38
C LEU A 171 -25.12 -17.29 17.54
N LEU A 172 -25.80 -16.13 17.51
CA LEU A 172 -27.26 -16.08 17.58
C LEU A 172 -27.90 -16.79 16.39
N LEU A 173 -27.37 -16.58 15.17
CA LEU A 173 -27.87 -17.30 13.99
C LEU A 173 -27.69 -18.81 14.10
N ILE A 174 -26.55 -19.28 14.57
CA ILE A 174 -26.29 -20.70 14.82
C ILE A 174 -27.28 -21.25 15.85
N ALA A 175 -27.52 -20.54 16.95
CA ALA A 175 -28.47 -20.95 17.97
C ALA A 175 -29.91 -21.08 17.42
N ILE A 176 -30.34 -20.11 16.58
CA ILE A 176 -31.66 -20.17 15.92
C ILE A 176 -31.77 -21.37 15.01
N VAL A 177 -30.74 -21.65 14.19
CA VAL A 177 -30.75 -22.83 13.29
C VAL A 177 -30.79 -24.12 14.07
N LEU A 178 -30.01 -24.25 15.14
CA LEU A 178 -30.03 -25.46 16.00
C LEU A 178 -31.37 -25.62 16.71
N ALA A 179 -31.94 -24.55 17.24
CA ALA A 179 -33.28 -24.59 17.88
C ALA A 179 -34.35 -24.99 16.86
N GLY A 180 -34.32 -24.41 15.66
CA GLY A 180 -35.26 -24.80 14.58
C GLY A 180 -35.15 -26.25 14.20
N GLN A 181 -33.96 -26.82 14.07
CA GLN A 181 -33.77 -28.25 13.80
C GLN A 181 -34.30 -29.12 14.94
N HIS A 182 -34.13 -28.68 16.19
CA HIS A 182 -34.64 -29.43 17.35
C HIS A 182 -36.16 -29.47 17.34
N VAL A 183 -36.83 -28.36 17.06
CA VAL A 183 -38.29 -28.26 16.95
C VAL A 183 -38.81 -29.17 15.84
N VAL A 184 -38.26 -29.09 14.63
CA VAL A 184 -38.66 -29.90 13.48
C VAL A 184 -38.51 -31.39 13.76
N ARG A 185 -37.40 -31.81 14.39
CA ARG A 185 -37.22 -33.22 14.79
C ARG A 185 -38.27 -33.71 15.81
N LYS A 186 -38.72 -32.82 16.70
CA LYS A 186 -39.74 -33.16 17.69
C LYS A 186 -41.12 -33.32 17.07
N TRP A 187 -41.43 -32.59 16.01
CA TRP A 187 -42.70 -32.66 15.28
C TRP A 187 -42.80 -33.86 14.32
N MET A 188 -41.68 -34.41 13.89
CA MET A 188 -41.62 -35.57 12.99
C MET A 188 -41.58 -36.93 13.74
N ARG A 189 -41.55 -36.92 15.09
CA ARG A 189 -41.68 -38.10 15.94
C ARG A 189 -43.06 -38.19 16.51
#